data_ff8270a0e54def30dc8099ade861e11c
#
_entry.id   ff8270a0e54def30dc8099ade861e11c
#
_cell.length_a   1.000
_cell.length_b   1.000
_cell.length_c   1.000
_cell.angle_alpha   90.00
_cell.angle_beta   90.00
_cell.angle_gamma   90.00
#
_symmetry.space_group_name_H-M   'P 1'
#
loop_
_entity.id
_entity.type
_entity.pdbx_description
1 polymer ?
#
loop_
_entity_poly.entity_id
_entity_poly.type
_entity_poly.pdbx_seq_one_letter_code
_entity_poly.pdbx_strand_id
1 'polypeptide(L)'
;MSRLPHDWFDRPVPGNVRIGEGSWLYSAYAFLHNRSARPCAVSIGRHTGIYQGSFFDLGPRAEVEIGDYCTLVGVIIASNARVVIGSYAFLAHEVVIADRYAAAPWRAGDDAAGPDAAPAVVLGEDVWIGARATLLAGARIGAGAVVGAAAVVDFEVPPLAIVAGNPARIVGRADERPRA
;
A
#
# COMPACT_ATOMS: atom_id res chain seq x y z
N MET A 1 2.99 -5.95 23.20
CA MET A 1 3.55 -4.93 22.28
C MET A 1 5.04 -5.20 22.20
N SER A 2 5.54 -5.62 21.06
CA SER A 2 6.96 -5.93 20.87
C SER A 2 7.70 -4.69 20.36
N ARG A 3 8.82 -4.39 21.02
CA ARG A 3 9.78 -3.40 20.54
C ARG A 3 10.74 -4.09 19.58
N LEU A 4 11.06 -3.43 18.46
CA LEU A 4 12.05 -3.96 17.54
C LEU A 4 13.46 -3.73 18.10
N PRO A 5 14.32 -4.74 18.23
CA PRO A 5 15.63 -4.58 18.86
C PRO A 5 16.58 -3.60 18.14
N HIS A 6 16.39 -3.42 16.85
CA HIS A 6 17.21 -2.55 15.98
C HIS A 6 16.64 -1.15 15.79
N ASP A 7 15.42 -0.88 16.34
CA ASP A 7 14.71 0.36 16.05
C ASP A 7 15.27 1.55 16.84
N TRP A 8 15.56 2.61 16.14
CA TRP A 8 15.95 3.91 16.72
C TRP A 8 14.74 4.64 17.33
N PHE A 9 13.51 4.29 16.92
CA PHE A 9 12.29 4.93 17.36
C PHE A 9 11.80 4.33 18.67
N ASP A 10 11.67 5.16 19.71
CA ASP A 10 11.41 4.71 21.08
C ASP A 10 9.93 4.44 21.37
N ARG A 11 9.21 3.85 20.42
CA ARG A 11 7.84 3.37 20.63
C ARG A 11 7.67 1.94 20.14
N PRO A 12 6.84 1.13 20.80
CA PRO A 12 6.55 -0.22 20.32
C PRO A 12 5.67 -0.16 19.06
N VAL A 13 5.69 -1.24 18.30
CA VAL A 13 4.70 -1.48 17.23
C VAL A 13 3.30 -1.44 17.84
N PRO A 14 2.32 -0.71 17.23
CA PRO A 14 0.96 -0.64 17.74
C PRO A 14 0.30 -2.01 17.89
N GLY A 15 -0.53 -2.19 18.91
CA GLY A 15 -1.15 -3.47 19.24
C GLY A 15 -2.13 -4.01 18.18
N ASN A 16 -2.60 -3.14 17.26
CA ASN A 16 -3.45 -3.50 16.13
C ASN A 16 -2.68 -3.69 14.82
N VAL A 17 -1.35 -3.85 14.89
CA VAL A 17 -0.48 -4.23 13.76
C VAL A 17 0.01 -5.64 13.98
N ARG A 18 -0.21 -6.51 12.99
CA ARG A 18 0.25 -7.89 12.98
C ARG A 18 1.35 -8.05 11.94
N ILE A 19 2.44 -8.72 12.33
CA ILE A 19 3.59 -8.97 11.46
C ILE A 19 3.80 -10.48 11.39
N GLY A 20 3.75 -11.02 10.19
CA GLY A 20 3.98 -12.43 9.91
C GLY A 20 5.43 -12.87 10.17
N GLU A 21 5.61 -14.17 10.33
CA GLU A 21 6.90 -14.79 10.58
C GLU A 21 7.90 -14.48 9.46
N GLY A 22 9.15 -14.24 9.81
CA GLY A 22 10.22 -13.96 8.86
C GLY A 22 10.16 -12.59 8.19
N SER A 23 9.18 -11.76 8.55
CA SER A 23 9.03 -10.43 7.95
C SER A 23 9.92 -9.39 8.61
N TRP A 24 10.35 -8.42 7.82
CA TRP A 24 11.23 -7.32 8.24
C TRP A 24 10.46 -6.01 8.30
N LEU A 25 10.56 -5.33 9.42
CA LEU A 25 10.09 -3.95 9.59
C LEU A 25 11.27 -3.06 9.97
N TYR A 26 11.56 -2.05 9.15
CA TYR A 26 12.67 -1.13 9.37
C TYR A 26 12.52 -0.34 10.67
N SER A 27 11.34 0.22 10.94
CA SER A 27 11.06 1.00 12.16
C SER A 27 9.57 1.02 12.47
N ALA A 28 9.21 1.01 13.75
CA ALA A 28 7.86 1.25 14.22
C ALA A 28 7.38 2.69 13.93
N TYR A 29 8.29 3.60 13.58
CA TYR A 29 7.97 4.95 13.09
C TYR A 29 7.01 4.93 11.90
N ALA A 30 7.06 3.87 11.07
CA ALA A 30 6.13 3.69 9.97
C ALA A 30 4.65 3.81 10.39
N PHE A 31 4.32 3.52 11.65
CA PHE A 31 2.96 3.54 12.19
C PHE A 31 2.67 4.75 13.09
N LEU A 32 3.48 5.81 13.03
CA LEU A 32 3.30 7.01 13.88
C LEU A 32 1.90 7.63 13.73
N HIS A 33 1.35 7.60 12.53
CA HIS A 33 0.01 8.12 12.22
C HIS A 33 -1.05 7.02 12.06
N ASN A 34 -0.87 5.86 12.68
CA ASN A 34 -1.92 4.85 12.74
C ASN A 34 -2.99 5.28 13.74
N ARG A 35 -4.10 5.82 13.23
CA ARG A 35 -5.29 6.21 14.00
C ARG A 35 -6.45 5.24 13.82
N SER A 36 -6.22 4.09 13.19
CA SER A 36 -7.27 3.10 12.96
C SER A 36 -7.82 2.55 14.28
N ALA A 37 -9.14 2.54 14.38
CA ALA A 37 -9.88 1.90 15.46
C ALA A 37 -10.16 0.41 15.23
N ARG A 38 -9.67 -0.14 14.10
CA ARG A 38 -9.85 -1.56 13.77
C ARG A 38 -9.04 -2.44 14.72
N PRO A 39 -9.55 -3.59 15.14
CA PRO A 39 -8.82 -4.57 15.95
C PRO A 39 -7.54 -5.09 15.26
N CYS A 40 -7.54 -5.08 13.91
CA CYS A 40 -6.38 -5.32 13.08
C CYS A 40 -6.34 -4.20 12.01
N ALA A 41 -5.54 -3.18 12.26
CA ALA A 41 -5.41 -2.06 11.34
C ALA A 41 -4.45 -2.40 10.18
N VAL A 42 -3.39 -3.13 10.48
CA VAL A 42 -2.41 -3.57 9.49
C VAL A 42 -2.08 -5.03 9.73
N SER A 43 -2.21 -5.83 8.69
CA SER A 43 -1.75 -7.22 8.65
C SER A 43 -0.67 -7.37 7.60
N ILE A 44 0.52 -7.77 8.02
CA ILE A 44 1.67 -8.03 7.14
C ILE A 44 1.89 -9.54 7.12
N GLY A 45 1.92 -10.12 5.95
CA GLY A 45 2.15 -11.54 5.72
C GLY A 45 3.56 -11.99 6.11
N ARG A 46 3.91 -13.23 5.77
CA ARG A 46 5.21 -13.84 6.08
C ARG A 46 6.28 -13.40 5.07
N HIS A 47 7.54 -13.34 5.52
CA HIS A 47 8.70 -13.03 4.68
C HIS A 47 8.55 -11.74 3.86
N THR A 48 7.79 -10.78 4.38
CA THR A 48 7.53 -9.49 3.74
C THR A 48 8.39 -8.40 4.36
N GLY A 49 9.01 -7.57 3.52
CA GLY A 49 9.88 -6.48 3.94
C GLY A 49 9.22 -5.11 3.84
N ILE A 50 9.12 -4.40 4.97
CA ILE A 50 8.74 -2.99 5.04
C ILE A 50 10.01 -2.19 5.32
N TYR A 51 10.54 -1.54 4.28
CA TYR A 51 11.83 -0.88 4.31
C TYR A 51 11.75 0.60 4.65
N GLN A 52 12.92 1.22 4.78
CA GLN A 52 13.09 2.61 5.16
C GLN A 52 12.22 3.58 4.35
N GLY A 53 11.64 4.57 5.02
CA GLY A 53 10.78 5.58 4.41
C GLY A 53 9.32 5.14 4.25
N SER A 54 8.98 3.87 4.52
CA SER A 54 7.58 3.44 4.49
C SER A 54 6.78 4.09 5.62
N PHE A 55 5.54 4.54 5.30
CA PHE A 55 4.72 5.28 6.23
C PHE A 55 3.23 4.99 6.04
N PHE A 56 2.53 4.74 7.15
CA PHE A 56 1.11 4.42 7.19
C PHE A 56 0.34 5.53 7.88
N ASP A 57 -0.28 6.42 7.10
CA ASP A 57 -1.19 7.45 7.57
C ASP A 57 -2.64 6.94 7.51
N LEU A 58 -3.06 6.32 8.60
CA LEU A 58 -4.31 5.56 8.66
C LEU A 58 -5.38 6.32 9.45
N GLY A 59 -6.51 6.55 8.80
CA GLY A 59 -7.70 7.09 9.44
C GLY A 59 -8.44 6.03 10.28
N PRO A 60 -9.49 6.45 11.03
CA PRO A 60 -10.16 5.59 12.01
C PRO A 60 -10.74 4.28 11.46
N ARG A 61 -11.06 4.21 10.16
CA ARG A 61 -11.65 3.04 9.52
C ARG A 61 -10.69 2.24 8.66
N ALA A 62 -9.44 2.71 8.55
CA ALA A 62 -8.46 2.11 7.68
C ALA A 62 -8.12 0.68 8.09
N GLU A 63 -7.95 -0.15 7.09
CA GLU A 63 -7.47 -1.53 7.20
C GLU A 63 -6.54 -1.82 6.03
N VAL A 64 -5.34 -2.31 6.32
CA VAL A 64 -4.31 -2.61 5.32
C VAL A 64 -3.91 -4.07 5.45
N GLU A 65 -4.08 -4.81 4.37
CA GLU A 65 -3.65 -6.20 4.27
C GLU A 65 -2.51 -6.30 3.27
N ILE A 66 -1.39 -6.87 3.67
CA ILE A 66 -0.22 -7.10 2.83
C ILE A 66 0.09 -8.60 2.86
N GLY A 67 0.18 -9.19 1.69
CA GLY A 67 0.44 -10.62 1.52
C GLY A 67 1.85 -11.05 1.89
N ASP A 68 2.14 -12.31 1.60
CA ASP A 68 3.43 -12.94 1.84
C ASP A 68 4.45 -12.52 0.77
N TYR A 69 5.74 -12.53 1.12
CA TYR A 69 6.88 -12.30 0.20
C TYR A 69 6.84 -10.97 -0.55
N CYS A 70 6.22 -9.95 0.04
CA CYS A 70 6.19 -8.62 -0.54
C CYS A 70 7.43 -7.80 -0.19
N THR A 71 7.74 -6.83 -1.03
CA THR A 71 8.80 -5.83 -0.78
C THR A 71 8.24 -4.43 -0.96
N LEU A 72 8.21 -3.65 0.11
CA LEU A 72 7.73 -2.28 0.13
C LEU A 72 8.87 -1.35 0.52
N VAL A 73 9.32 -0.49 -0.41
CA VAL A 73 10.46 0.42 -0.17
C VAL A 73 9.99 1.86 -0.15
N GLY A 74 9.95 2.46 1.03
CA GLY A 74 9.53 3.86 1.18
C GLY A 74 8.09 4.13 0.72
N VAL A 75 7.21 3.16 0.88
CA VAL A 75 5.81 3.25 0.43
C VAL A 75 4.99 4.07 1.42
N ILE A 76 4.21 5.01 0.91
CA ILE A 76 3.28 5.81 1.70
C ILE A 76 1.86 5.28 1.47
N ILE A 77 1.19 4.83 2.52
CA ILE A 77 -0.21 4.43 2.49
C ILE A 77 -1.02 5.43 3.30
N ALA A 78 -1.77 6.28 2.61
CA ALA A 78 -2.67 7.26 3.21
C ALA A 78 -4.12 6.81 2.96
N SER A 79 -4.76 6.21 3.96
CA SER A 79 -6.06 5.56 3.79
C SER A 79 -6.98 5.74 4.97
N ASN A 80 -8.29 5.81 4.70
CA ASN A 80 -9.36 5.65 5.69
C ASN A 80 -10.35 4.54 5.29
N ALA A 81 -9.96 3.71 4.32
CA ALA A 81 -10.72 2.55 3.84
C ALA A 81 -9.81 1.31 3.83
N ARG A 82 -10.21 0.29 3.09
CA ARG A 82 -9.45 -0.95 2.98
C ARG A 82 -8.46 -0.89 1.81
N VAL A 83 -7.20 -1.23 2.08
CA VAL A 83 -6.14 -1.44 1.09
C VAL A 83 -5.70 -2.90 1.14
N VAL A 84 -5.65 -3.56 0.00
CA VAL A 84 -5.20 -4.95 -0.11
C VAL A 84 -4.02 -5.02 -1.08
N ILE A 85 -2.94 -5.65 -0.64
CA ILE A 85 -1.75 -5.93 -1.45
C ILE A 85 -1.55 -7.45 -1.45
N GLY A 86 -1.68 -8.07 -2.62
CA GLY A 86 -1.48 -9.50 -2.82
C GLY A 86 -0.04 -9.92 -2.57
N SER A 87 0.17 -11.24 -2.47
CA SER A 87 1.50 -11.82 -2.25
C SER A 87 2.46 -11.57 -3.42
N TYR A 88 3.77 -11.61 -3.16
CA TYR A 88 4.84 -11.38 -4.14
C TYR A 88 4.82 -10.00 -4.80
N ALA A 89 4.14 -9.02 -4.19
CA ALA A 89 4.10 -7.67 -4.70
C ALA A 89 5.42 -6.94 -4.45
N PHE A 90 5.93 -6.25 -5.48
CA PHE A 90 7.07 -5.36 -5.38
C PHE A 90 6.64 -3.91 -5.57
N LEU A 91 6.71 -3.11 -4.51
CA LEU A 91 6.45 -1.69 -4.54
C LEU A 91 7.77 -0.94 -4.36
N ALA A 92 8.19 -0.28 -5.44
CA ALA A 92 9.45 0.47 -5.45
C ALA A 92 9.37 1.76 -4.62
N HIS A 93 10.45 2.52 -4.63
CA HIS A 93 10.62 3.70 -3.78
C HIS A 93 9.52 4.76 -3.99
N GLU A 94 9.04 5.30 -2.89
CA GLU A 94 8.11 6.43 -2.85
C GLU A 94 6.79 6.18 -3.60
N VAL A 95 6.34 4.93 -3.69
CA VAL A 95 4.99 4.62 -4.15
C VAL A 95 3.98 5.18 -3.16
N VAL A 96 2.96 5.87 -3.66
CA VAL A 96 1.86 6.41 -2.85
C VAL A 96 0.58 5.62 -3.15
N ILE A 97 -0.06 5.12 -2.10
CA ILE A 97 -1.41 4.56 -2.15
C ILE A 97 -2.31 5.49 -1.35
N ALA A 98 -3.30 6.12 -2.02
CA ALA A 98 -4.19 7.06 -1.38
C ALA A 98 -5.64 6.82 -1.80
N ASP A 99 -6.50 6.48 -0.86
CA ASP A 99 -7.94 6.28 -1.11
C ASP A 99 -8.74 7.58 -1.06
N ARG A 100 -8.13 8.67 -0.62
CA ARG A 100 -8.72 10.02 -0.62
C ARG A 100 -7.77 11.01 -1.26
N TYR A 101 -8.29 11.75 -2.21
CA TYR A 101 -7.67 12.95 -2.70
C TYR A 101 -8.24 14.14 -1.90
N ALA A 102 -7.71 14.37 -0.72
CA ALA A 102 -8.08 15.54 0.08
C ALA A 102 -6.84 16.43 0.24
N ALA A 103 -6.84 17.55 -0.47
CA ALA A 103 -5.82 18.57 -0.29
C ALA A 103 -5.98 19.37 1.02
N ALA A 104 -7.04 19.09 1.78
CA ALA A 104 -7.33 19.76 3.05
C ALA A 104 -6.89 18.90 4.24
N PRO A 105 -6.37 19.51 5.30
CA PRO A 105 -6.18 18.80 6.57
C PRO A 105 -7.47 18.13 7.01
N TRP A 106 -7.36 16.92 7.55
CA TRP A 106 -8.47 16.20 8.15
C TRP A 106 -9.26 17.08 9.12
N ARG A 107 -10.55 17.24 8.93
CA ARG A 107 -11.44 17.94 9.84
C ARG A 107 -12.26 16.92 10.65
N ALA A 108 -12.42 17.16 11.93
CA ALA A 108 -13.36 16.41 12.75
C ALA A 108 -14.76 16.54 12.14
N GLY A 109 -15.39 15.43 11.78
CA GLY A 109 -16.70 15.40 11.08
C GLY A 109 -16.65 15.01 9.60
N ASP A 110 -15.48 14.90 8.99
CA ASP A 110 -15.35 14.36 7.62
C ASP A 110 -15.63 12.84 7.54
N ASP A 111 -16.05 12.24 8.63
CA ASP A 111 -16.47 10.84 8.75
C ASP A 111 -17.82 10.51 8.07
N ALA A 112 -18.45 11.49 7.43
CA ALA A 112 -19.79 11.36 6.86
C ALA A 112 -19.90 10.43 5.65
N ALA A 113 -18.79 9.97 5.06
CA ALA A 113 -18.82 8.87 4.13
C ALA A 113 -19.01 7.56 4.91
N GLY A 114 -20.14 6.91 4.72
CA GLY A 114 -20.45 5.61 5.34
C GLY A 114 -19.34 4.58 5.18
N PRO A 115 -19.35 3.47 5.95
CA PRO A 115 -18.29 2.47 5.99
C PRO A 115 -17.95 1.86 4.62
N ASP A 116 -18.86 1.95 3.65
CA ASP A 116 -18.74 1.32 2.33
C ASP A 116 -18.53 2.31 1.18
N ALA A 117 -18.35 3.61 1.46
CA ALA A 117 -18.41 4.63 0.43
C ALA A 117 -17.07 4.94 -0.28
N ALA A 118 -15.93 4.49 0.23
CA ALA A 118 -14.64 4.66 -0.44
C ALA A 118 -14.23 3.35 -1.14
N PRO A 119 -13.99 3.38 -2.45
CA PRO A 119 -13.48 2.19 -3.13
C PRO A 119 -12.14 1.79 -2.53
N ALA A 120 -11.98 0.51 -2.23
CA ALA A 120 -10.70 -0.04 -1.81
C ALA A 120 -9.66 0.13 -2.94
N VAL A 121 -8.40 0.30 -2.57
CA VAL A 121 -7.28 0.09 -3.48
C VAL A 121 -6.85 -1.37 -3.34
N VAL A 122 -6.81 -2.09 -4.46
CA VAL A 122 -6.51 -3.53 -4.48
C VAL A 122 -5.38 -3.80 -5.46
N LEU A 123 -4.34 -4.46 -5.00
CA LEU A 123 -3.26 -5.00 -5.81
C LEU A 123 -3.33 -6.53 -5.77
N GLY A 124 -3.33 -7.15 -6.93
CA GLY A 124 -3.25 -8.61 -7.07
C GLY A 124 -1.88 -9.16 -6.70
N GLU A 125 -1.69 -10.44 -6.90
CA GLU A 125 -0.42 -11.12 -6.70
C GLU A 125 0.59 -10.76 -7.81
N ASP A 126 1.89 -10.90 -7.53
CA ASP A 126 3.00 -10.71 -8.49
C ASP A 126 3.01 -9.35 -9.19
N VAL A 127 2.44 -8.31 -8.59
CA VAL A 127 2.44 -6.98 -9.21
C VAL A 127 3.78 -6.27 -9.02
N TRP A 128 4.17 -5.48 -10.01
CA TRP A 128 5.31 -4.58 -9.89
C TRP A 128 4.86 -3.12 -10.02
N ILE A 129 5.05 -2.36 -8.97
CA ILE A 129 4.72 -0.94 -8.93
C ILE A 129 6.02 -0.13 -8.98
N GLY A 130 6.21 0.61 -10.06
CA GLY A 130 7.39 1.45 -10.29
C GLY A 130 7.49 2.62 -9.33
N ALA A 131 8.71 3.12 -9.15
CA ALA A 131 8.99 4.20 -8.21
C ALA A 131 8.13 5.44 -8.45
N ARG A 132 7.66 6.07 -7.36
CA ARG A 132 6.82 7.27 -7.39
C ARG A 132 5.47 7.11 -8.09
N ALA A 133 5.04 5.89 -8.38
CA ALA A 133 3.68 5.67 -8.86
C ALA A 133 2.68 6.04 -7.77
N THR A 134 1.53 6.56 -8.18
CA THR A 134 0.43 6.93 -7.30
C THR A 134 -0.80 6.12 -7.65
N LEU A 135 -1.29 5.36 -6.69
CA LEU A 135 -2.50 4.56 -6.80
C LEU A 135 -3.61 5.25 -6.01
N LEU A 136 -4.65 5.69 -6.70
CA LEU A 136 -5.75 6.45 -6.13
C LEU A 136 -6.96 5.55 -5.85
N ALA A 137 -7.96 6.13 -5.21
CA ALA A 137 -9.24 5.48 -4.94
C ALA A 137 -9.83 4.83 -6.20
N GLY A 138 -10.21 3.56 -6.10
CA GLY A 138 -10.72 2.77 -7.22
C GLY A 138 -9.66 2.01 -8.02
N ALA A 139 -8.36 2.24 -7.78
CA ALA A 139 -7.31 1.48 -8.43
C ALA A 139 -7.42 -0.01 -8.06
N ARG A 140 -7.53 -0.86 -9.07
CA ARG A 140 -7.53 -2.31 -8.95
C ARG A 140 -6.48 -2.87 -9.91
N ILE A 141 -5.35 -3.27 -9.38
CA ILE A 141 -4.23 -3.74 -10.18
C ILE A 141 -4.31 -5.26 -10.27
N GLY A 142 -4.54 -5.79 -11.46
CA GLY A 142 -4.63 -7.23 -11.71
C GLY A 142 -3.31 -7.97 -11.49
N ALA A 143 -3.39 -9.26 -11.20
CA ALA A 143 -2.23 -10.09 -10.93
C ALA A 143 -1.19 -10.02 -12.08
N GLY A 144 0.10 -9.96 -11.74
CA GLY A 144 1.19 -9.87 -12.69
C GLY A 144 1.27 -8.56 -13.48
N ALA A 145 0.42 -7.57 -13.17
CA ALA A 145 0.47 -6.28 -13.85
C ALA A 145 1.68 -5.44 -13.42
N VAL A 146 2.09 -4.55 -14.32
CA VAL A 146 3.21 -3.63 -14.09
C VAL A 146 2.70 -2.19 -14.19
N VAL A 147 2.96 -1.42 -13.16
CA VAL A 147 2.72 0.03 -13.15
C VAL A 147 4.05 0.74 -13.31
N GLY A 148 4.19 1.51 -14.38
CA GLY A 148 5.41 2.27 -14.69
C GLY A 148 5.71 3.33 -13.62
N ALA A 149 6.98 3.74 -13.53
CA ALA A 149 7.40 4.79 -12.61
C ALA A 149 6.63 6.10 -12.84
N ALA A 150 6.30 6.80 -11.77
CA ALA A 150 5.54 8.05 -11.77
C ALA A 150 4.14 7.98 -12.45
N ALA A 151 3.61 6.80 -12.70
CA ALA A 151 2.26 6.63 -13.22
C ALA A 151 1.22 6.99 -12.16
N VAL A 152 0.09 7.57 -12.59
CA VAL A 152 -1.07 7.85 -11.72
C VAL A 152 -2.24 7.01 -12.17
N VAL A 153 -2.68 6.09 -11.30
CA VAL A 153 -3.69 5.07 -11.60
C VAL A 153 -4.89 5.24 -10.67
N ASP A 154 -6.08 5.36 -11.25
CA ASP A 154 -7.37 5.48 -10.55
C ASP A 154 -8.45 4.55 -11.14
N PHE A 155 -8.04 3.54 -11.88
CA PHE A 155 -8.92 2.64 -12.63
C PHE A 155 -8.48 1.16 -12.48
N GLU A 156 -9.28 0.26 -13.04
CA GLU A 156 -8.99 -1.17 -13.08
C GLU A 156 -7.97 -1.51 -14.17
N VAL A 157 -6.80 -2.00 -13.74
CA VAL A 157 -5.72 -2.50 -14.61
C VAL A 157 -5.87 -4.00 -14.75
N PRO A 158 -6.10 -4.52 -15.96
CA PRO A 158 -6.23 -5.96 -16.19
C PRO A 158 -4.99 -6.76 -15.77
N PRO A 159 -5.14 -8.05 -15.44
CA PRO A 159 -3.99 -8.92 -15.18
C PRO A 159 -2.97 -8.88 -16.33
N LEU A 160 -1.68 -8.90 -15.97
CA LEU A 160 -0.55 -8.84 -16.88
C LEU A 160 -0.47 -7.57 -17.75
N ALA A 161 -1.30 -6.58 -17.54
CA ALA A 161 -1.20 -5.32 -18.27
C ALA A 161 -0.01 -4.48 -17.77
N ILE A 162 0.60 -3.73 -18.68
CA ILE A 162 1.58 -2.69 -18.38
C ILE A 162 0.91 -1.35 -18.55
N VAL A 163 0.92 -0.53 -17.50
CA VAL A 163 0.39 0.83 -17.53
C VAL A 163 1.48 1.85 -17.24
N ALA A 164 1.40 3.02 -17.88
CA ALA A 164 2.35 4.11 -17.66
C ALA A 164 1.70 5.46 -17.91
N GLY A 165 2.32 6.52 -17.37
CA GLY A 165 1.94 7.91 -17.60
C GLY A 165 1.09 8.54 -16.50
N ASN A 166 0.83 9.84 -16.64
CA ASN A 166 -0.06 10.63 -15.78
C ASN A 166 -0.96 11.52 -16.66
N PRO A 167 -2.25 11.18 -16.79
CA PRO A 167 -2.94 9.99 -16.29
C PRO A 167 -2.43 8.70 -16.96
N ALA A 168 -2.46 7.58 -16.21
CA ALA A 168 -1.96 6.31 -16.73
C ALA A 168 -2.82 5.75 -17.87
N ARG A 169 -2.17 5.00 -18.77
CA ARG A 169 -2.82 4.25 -19.86
C ARG A 169 -2.18 2.90 -20.00
N ILE A 170 -2.92 1.91 -20.50
CA ILE A 170 -2.37 0.61 -20.86
C ILE A 170 -1.45 0.83 -22.07
N VAL A 171 -0.20 0.41 -21.95
CA VAL A 171 0.84 0.57 -22.96
C VAL A 171 1.39 -0.75 -23.49
N GLY A 172 0.98 -1.88 -22.89
CA GLY A 172 1.42 -3.21 -23.29
C GLY A 172 0.98 -4.29 -22.31
N ARG A 173 1.59 -5.47 -22.49
CA ARG A 173 1.37 -6.62 -21.63
C ARG A 173 2.70 -7.23 -21.16
N ALA A 174 2.74 -7.72 -19.93
CA ALA A 174 3.94 -8.29 -19.32
C ALA A 174 4.34 -9.66 -19.89
N ASP A 175 3.38 -10.41 -20.45
CA ASP A 175 3.58 -11.69 -21.12
C ASP A 175 4.09 -11.58 -22.58
N GLU A 176 4.02 -10.40 -23.18
CA GLU A 176 4.46 -10.12 -24.55
C GLU A 176 5.91 -9.63 -24.63
N ARG A 177 6.70 -9.70 -23.56
CA ARG A 177 8.11 -9.29 -23.63
C ARG A 177 8.85 -10.15 -24.67
N PRO A 178 9.58 -9.54 -25.61
CA PRO A 178 10.48 -10.29 -26.48
C PRO A 178 11.43 -11.11 -25.59
N ARG A 179 11.48 -12.40 -25.80
CA ARG A 179 12.56 -13.22 -25.22
C ARG A 179 13.86 -12.74 -25.83
N ALA A 180 14.73 -12.15 -25.03
CA ALA A 180 16.08 -11.77 -25.44
C ALA A 180 16.90 -12.99 -25.87
#